data_0337a27944e9ea9b5a6e7003257e0f99
#
_entry.id   0337a27944e9ea9b5a6e7003257e0f99
#
_cell.length_a   1.000
_cell.length_b   1.000
_cell.length_c   1.000
_cell.angle_alpha   90.00
_cell.angle_beta   90.00
_cell.angle_gamma   90.00
#
_symmetry.space_group_name_H-M   'P 1'
#
loop_
_entity.id
_entity.type
_entity.pdbx_description
1 polymer ?
#
loop_
_entity_poly.entity_id
_entity_poly.type
_entity_poly.pdbx_seq_one_letter_code
_entity_poly.pdbx_strand_id
1 'polypeptide(L)'
;MHASRRNTDITVICISNAIYGMTGGQCSPTTEITSKTLTTPRGNVDSPINVQALITAHNCFYGRSTTFHFNHALKCVFEALQHKGFSFVEIKSQCITNDGRRRGFKNSYEMMMSYKETYKINNNTNKLEHNEIGIIK
;
A
#
# COMPACT_ATOMS: atom_id res chain seq x y z
N MET A 1 -6.84 0.72 -13.35
CA MET A 1 -7.73 -0.16 -14.13
C MET A 1 -7.56 -0.03 -15.64
N HIS A 2 -7.77 1.13 -16.28
CA HIS A 2 -7.68 1.21 -17.76
C HIS A 2 -6.29 0.85 -18.31
N ALA A 3 -5.21 1.34 -17.70
CA ALA A 3 -3.84 1.03 -18.11
C ALA A 3 -3.48 -0.44 -17.89
N SER A 4 -3.86 -1.02 -16.74
CA SER A 4 -3.62 -2.44 -16.45
C SER A 4 -4.36 -3.35 -17.42
N ARG A 5 -5.64 -3.07 -17.70
CA ARG A 5 -6.42 -3.84 -18.69
C ARG A 5 -5.81 -3.82 -20.10
N ARG A 6 -5.17 -2.72 -20.48
CA ARG A 6 -4.51 -2.56 -21.80
C ARG A 6 -3.07 -3.07 -21.78
N ASN A 7 -2.57 -3.49 -20.64
CA ASN A 7 -1.17 -3.84 -20.40
C ASN A 7 -0.19 -2.80 -20.97
N THR A 8 -0.51 -1.53 -20.76
CA THR A 8 0.32 -0.41 -21.24
C THR A 8 1.68 -0.47 -20.55
N ASP A 9 2.77 -0.32 -21.29
CA ASP A 9 4.13 -0.37 -20.77
C ASP A 9 4.47 0.86 -19.91
N ILE A 10 3.94 0.85 -18.69
CA ILE A 10 4.06 1.93 -17.69
C ILE A 10 4.30 1.31 -16.32
N THR A 11 5.25 1.86 -15.57
CA THR A 11 5.44 1.55 -14.15
C THR A 11 4.80 2.63 -13.28
N VAL A 12 3.90 2.23 -12.40
CA VAL A 12 3.24 3.10 -11.41
C VAL A 12 3.80 2.81 -10.03
N ILE A 13 4.33 3.82 -9.35
CA ILE A 13 4.73 3.73 -7.94
C ILE A 13 3.71 4.50 -7.11
N CYS A 14 2.97 3.78 -6.28
CA CYS A 14 1.92 4.33 -5.42
C CYS A 14 2.40 4.38 -3.96
N ILE A 15 2.50 5.57 -3.40
CA ILE A 15 2.74 5.76 -1.97
C ILE A 15 1.38 5.74 -1.26
N SER A 16 1.11 4.65 -0.53
CA SER A 16 -0.18 4.37 0.11
C SER A 16 -0.08 4.59 1.62
N ASN A 17 -0.66 5.69 2.11
CA ASN A 17 -0.71 6.01 3.54
C ASN A 17 -2.11 5.82 4.15
N ALA A 18 -3.03 5.23 3.39
CA ALA A 18 -4.39 4.89 3.79
C ALA A 18 -5.27 6.06 4.26
N ILE A 19 -4.90 7.30 3.93
CA ILE A 19 -5.64 8.51 4.34
C ILE A 19 -5.37 9.67 3.38
N TYR A 20 -6.30 10.60 3.22
CA TYR A 20 -6.03 11.87 2.56
C TYR A 20 -5.34 12.83 3.54
N GLY A 21 -4.01 12.68 3.67
CA GLY A 21 -3.21 13.39 4.68
C GLY A 21 -3.12 14.89 4.46
N MET A 22 -2.89 15.35 3.22
CA MET A 22 -2.66 16.76 2.90
C MET A 22 -3.86 17.64 3.22
N THR A 23 -5.07 17.14 3.00
CA THR A 23 -6.31 17.90 3.17
C THR A 23 -6.90 17.80 4.59
N GLY A 24 -6.21 17.17 5.54
CA GLY A 24 -6.59 17.14 6.95
C GLY A 24 -6.94 15.77 7.52
N GLY A 25 -6.79 14.70 6.75
CA GLY A 25 -6.95 13.34 7.27
C GLY A 25 -8.34 12.75 7.08
N GLN A 26 -8.93 12.93 5.91
CA GLN A 26 -10.19 12.30 5.53
C GLN A 26 -10.00 10.81 5.22
N CYS A 27 -11.08 10.06 5.31
CA CYS A 27 -11.16 8.68 4.88
C CYS A 27 -10.83 8.56 3.38
N SER A 28 -9.93 7.66 3.03
CA SER A 28 -9.58 7.32 1.64
C SER A 28 -10.17 5.96 1.26
N PRO A 29 -10.24 5.61 -0.03
CA PRO A 29 -10.68 4.28 -0.45
C PRO A 29 -9.83 3.12 0.07
N THR A 30 -8.65 3.38 0.59
CA THR A 30 -7.73 2.37 1.17
C THR A 30 -7.68 2.43 2.70
N THR A 31 -8.55 3.22 3.34
CA THR A 31 -8.65 3.30 4.80
C THR A 31 -9.25 2.00 5.35
N GLU A 32 -8.58 1.39 6.32
CA GLU A 32 -9.03 0.14 6.94
C GLU A 32 -10.35 0.30 7.70
N ILE A 33 -11.13 -0.79 7.78
CA ILE A 33 -12.35 -0.86 8.58
C ILE A 33 -11.99 -0.50 10.04
N THR A 34 -12.90 0.18 10.72
CA THR A 34 -12.75 0.70 12.09
C THR A 34 -11.75 1.83 12.28
N SER A 35 -10.94 2.18 11.28
CA SER A 35 -10.00 3.31 11.37
C SER A 35 -10.72 4.64 11.54
N LYS A 36 -10.30 5.41 12.54
CA LYS A 36 -10.85 6.74 12.83
C LYS A 36 -10.14 7.79 12.00
N THR A 37 -10.89 8.53 11.22
CA THR A 37 -10.39 9.65 10.40
C THR A 37 -11.18 10.93 10.69
N LEU A 38 -10.84 12.04 10.02
CA LEU A 38 -11.61 13.28 10.15
C LEU A 38 -13.07 13.09 9.73
N THR A 39 -13.31 12.35 8.66
CA THR A 39 -14.66 12.11 8.10
C THR A 39 -15.33 10.85 8.65
N THR A 40 -14.60 9.99 9.34
CA THR A 40 -15.12 8.77 9.98
C THR A 40 -14.73 8.73 11.46
N PRO A 41 -15.24 9.66 12.30
CA PRO A 41 -14.82 9.78 13.72
C PRO A 41 -15.23 8.57 14.57
N ARG A 42 -16.26 7.82 14.14
CA ARG A 42 -16.72 6.58 14.80
C ARG A 42 -16.03 5.32 14.26
N GLY A 43 -15.16 5.47 13.25
CA GLY A 43 -14.51 4.38 12.52
C GLY A 43 -15.07 4.24 11.10
N ASN A 44 -14.21 3.82 10.17
CA ASN A 44 -14.62 3.51 8.81
C ASN A 44 -15.45 2.22 8.79
N VAL A 45 -16.58 2.23 8.09
CA VAL A 45 -17.48 1.08 7.93
C VAL A 45 -17.34 0.42 6.56
N ASP A 46 -16.72 1.13 5.60
CA ASP A 46 -16.56 0.67 4.24
C ASP A 46 -15.33 -0.22 4.09
N SER A 47 -15.46 -1.28 3.31
CA SER A 47 -14.32 -2.14 2.96
C SER A 47 -13.31 -1.40 2.10
N PRO A 48 -12.01 -1.45 2.42
CA PRO A 48 -10.98 -0.83 1.60
C PRO A 48 -10.90 -1.49 0.23
N ILE A 49 -10.53 -0.71 -0.78
CA ILE A 49 -10.28 -1.22 -2.13
C ILE A 49 -9.10 -2.20 -2.08
N ASN A 50 -9.30 -3.39 -2.62
CA ASN A 50 -8.21 -4.35 -2.83
C ASN A 50 -7.43 -3.99 -4.10
N VAL A 51 -6.41 -3.15 -3.93
CA VAL A 51 -5.54 -2.69 -5.03
C VAL A 51 -4.86 -3.87 -5.73
N GLN A 52 -4.37 -4.85 -4.96
CA GLN A 52 -3.76 -6.06 -5.52
C GLN A 52 -4.72 -6.75 -6.49
N ALA A 53 -5.94 -7.06 -6.06
CA ALA A 53 -6.92 -7.76 -6.89
C ALA A 53 -7.26 -6.98 -8.17
N LEU A 54 -7.35 -5.65 -8.09
CA LEU A 54 -7.60 -4.80 -9.27
C LEU A 54 -6.47 -4.87 -10.31
N ILE A 55 -5.23 -5.00 -9.86
CA ILE A 55 -4.06 -5.03 -10.75
C ILE A 55 -3.82 -6.44 -11.28
N THR A 56 -3.82 -7.44 -10.40
CA THR A 56 -3.50 -8.83 -10.78
C THR A 56 -4.60 -9.50 -11.60
N ALA A 57 -5.84 -8.96 -11.58
CA ALA A 57 -6.92 -9.42 -12.47
C ALA A 57 -6.59 -9.35 -13.97
N HIS A 58 -5.56 -8.61 -14.34
CA HIS A 58 -5.11 -8.46 -15.74
C HIS A 58 -3.71 -9.04 -15.98
N ASN A 59 -3.23 -9.93 -15.10
CA ASN A 59 -1.90 -10.55 -15.18
C ASN A 59 -0.76 -9.51 -15.28
N CYS A 60 -0.89 -8.40 -14.56
CA CYS A 60 0.10 -7.34 -14.51
C CYS A 60 1.01 -7.56 -13.30
N PHE A 61 2.24 -7.06 -13.40
CA PHE A 61 3.17 -7.04 -12.27
C PHE A 61 2.60 -6.24 -11.10
N TYR A 62 2.63 -6.81 -9.91
CA TYR A 62 2.28 -6.14 -8.67
C TYR A 62 3.34 -6.38 -7.60
N GLY A 63 3.89 -5.29 -7.05
CA GLY A 63 4.78 -5.32 -5.89
C GLY A 63 4.16 -4.57 -4.72
N ARG A 64 4.26 -5.13 -3.50
CA ARG A 64 3.91 -4.43 -2.27
C ARG A 64 5.09 -4.43 -1.32
N SER A 65 5.44 -3.24 -0.81
CA SER A 65 6.46 -3.08 0.22
C SER A 65 6.05 -1.99 1.22
N THR A 66 6.94 -1.66 2.16
CA THR A 66 6.73 -0.58 3.14
C THR A 66 7.95 0.32 3.21
N THR A 67 7.80 1.50 3.79
CA THR A 67 8.91 2.43 4.05
C THR A 67 9.95 1.87 5.01
N PHE A 68 9.60 0.92 5.90
CA PHE A 68 10.56 0.22 6.75
C PHE A 68 11.41 -0.79 5.95
N HIS A 69 10.81 -1.54 5.03
CA HIS A 69 11.49 -2.58 4.25
C HIS A 69 12.14 -2.00 2.99
N PHE A 70 13.04 -1.04 3.17
CA PHE A 70 13.62 -0.23 2.10
C PHE A 70 14.28 -1.07 0.98
N ASN A 71 15.13 -2.04 1.34
CA ASN A 71 15.80 -2.90 0.35
C ASN A 71 14.78 -3.75 -0.45
N HIS A 72 13.71 -4.19 0.20
CA HIS A 72 12.63 -4.90 -0.48
C HIS A 72 11.83 -3.95 -1.40
N ALA A 73 11.60 -2.70 -0.99
CA ALA A 73 10.95 -1.69 -1.83
C ALA A 73 11.79 -1.40 -3.09
N LEU A 74 13.12 -1.26 -2.95
CA LEU A 74 14.02 -1.11 -4.09
C LEU A 74 13.94 -2.31 -5.04
N LYS A 75 13.91 -3.53 -4.51
CA LYS A 75 13.74 -4.74 -5.32
C LYS A 75 12.42 -4.70 -6.09
N CYS A 76 11.31 -4.36 -5.44
CA CYS A 76 10.01 -4.24 -6.11
C CYS A 76 10.04 -3.23 -7.27
N VAL A 77 10.63 -2.06 -7.05
CA VAL A 77 10.75 -1.01 -8.09
C VAL A 77 11.64 -1.48 -9.22
N PHE A 78 12.80 -2.05 -8.92
CA PHE A 78 13.74 -2.53 -9.92
C PHE A 78 13.12 -3.61 -10.82
N GLU A 79 12.46 -4.61 -10.24
CA GLU A 79 11.78 -5.65 -11.00
C GLU A 79 10.59 -5.13 -11.80
N ALA A 80 9.86 -4.15 -11.25
CA ALA A 80 8.76 -3.48 -11.97
C ALA A 80 9.24 -2.73 -13.21
N LEU A 81 10.40 -2.05 -13.13
CA LEU A 81 11.01 -1.33 -14.27
C LEU A 81 11.52 -2.28 -15.37
N GLN A 82 11.85 -3.51 -15.03
CA GLN A 82 12.29 -4.52 -16.00
C GLN A 82 11.13 -5.30 -16.64
N HIS A 83 9.94 -5.23 -16.04
CA HIS A 83 8.76 -5.91 -16.55
C HIS A 83 8.26 -5.25 -17.83
N LYS A 84 7.92 -6.06 -18.83
CA LYS A 84 7.28 -5.58 -20.07
C LYS A 84 5.77 -5.55 -19.91
N GLY A 85 5.19 -4.36 -20.03
CA GLY A 85 3.78 -4.10 -19.80
C GLY A 85 3.52 -3.32 -18.51
N PHE A 86 2.29 -3.38 -18.02
CA PHE A 86 1.87 -2.59 -16.86
C PHE A 86 2.41 -3.16 -15.55
N SER A 87 3.08 -2.29 -14.79
CA SER A 87 3.60 -2.60 -13.46
C SER A 87 3.06 -1.65 -12.41
N PHE A 88 2.73 -2.18 -11.24
CA PHE A 88 2.26 -1.40 -10.11
C PHE A 88 3.02 -1.77 -8.84
N VAL A 89 3.64 -0.80 -8.20
CA VAL A 89 4.33 -0.96 -6.90
C VAL A 89 3.62 -0.13 -5.85
N GLU A 90 3.05 -0.80 -4.84
CA GLU A 90 2.44 -0.17 -3.68
C GLU A 90 3.44 -0.11 -2.52
N ILE A 91 3.80 1.10 -2.08
CA ILE A 91 4.65 1.30 -0.92
C ILE A 91 3.79 1.83 0.23
N LYS A 92 3.56 1.00 1.24
CA LYS A 92 2.88 1.41 2.47
C LYS A 92 3.75 2.41 3.22
N SER A 93 3.18 3.56 3.49
CA SER A 93 3.85 4.71 4.12
C SER A 93 3.09 5.18 5.35
N GLN A 94 3.77 5.80 6.28
CA GLN A 94 3.16 6.37 7.47
C GLN A 94 2.69 7.82 7.23
N CYS A 95 1.57 8.19 7.86
CA CYS A 95 1.12 9.56 8.01
C CYS A 95 0.96 9.86 9.51
N ILE A 96 2.03 10.34 10.15
CA ILE A 96 2.00 10.56 11.60
C ILE A 96 1.00 11.63 12.01
N THR A 97 0.86 12.69 11.22
CA THR A 97 0.07 13.88 11.58
C THR A 97 -1.42 13.56 11.68
N ASN A 98 -1.96 12.85 10.68
CA ASN A 98 -3.40 12.66 10.55
C ASN A 98 -3.88 11.23 10.86
N ASP A 99 -2.99 10.23 10.83
CA ASP A 99 -3.32 8.84 11.17
C ASP A 99 -2.59 8.39 12.43
N GLY A 100 -1.26 8.51 12.46
CA GLY A 100 -0.45 7.96 13.54
C GLY A 100 -0.81 8.50 14.92
N ARG A 101 -1.07 9.80 15.06
CA ARG A 101 -1.49 10.41 16.33
C ARG A 101 -2.85 9.86 16.81
N ARG A 102 -3.79 9.60 15.89
CA ARG A 102 -5.10 9.01 16.22
C ARG A 102 -4.96 7.55 16.65
N ARG A 103 -3.96 6.87 16.13
CA ARG A 103 -3.62 5.47 16.50
C ARG A 103 -2.70 5.38 17.73
N GLY A 104 -2.30 6.52 18.33
CA GLY A 104 -1.51 6.58 19.56
C GLY A 104 0.00 6.56 19.36
N PHE A 105 0.51 6.65 18.14
CA PHE A 105 1.96 6.74 17.89
C PHE A 105 2.52 8.11 18.30
N LYS A 106 3.66 8.12 18.99
CA LYS A 106 4.32 9.35 19.46
C LYS A 106 5.02 10.11 18.34
N ASN A 107 5.59 9.39 17.38
CA ASN A 107 6.37 9.97 16.29
C ASN A 107 6.36 9.06 15.04
N SER A 108 6.89 9.60 13.94
CA SER A 108 6.93 8.90 12.65
C SER A 108 7.83 7.66 12.67
N TYR A 109 8.91 7.67 13.48
CA TYR A 109 9.81 6.54 13.62
C TYR A 109 9.12 5.34 14.28
N GLU A 110 8.39 5.59 15.39
CA GLU A 110 7.63 4.54 16.06
C GLU A 110 6.58 3.90 15.14
N MET A 111 5.86 4.73 14.38
CA MET A 111 4.89 4.26 13.41
C MET A 111 5.55 3.48 12.26
N MET A 112 6.72 3.91 11.77
CA MET A 112 7.49 3.17 10.78
C MET A 112 7.99 1.82 11.33
N MET A 113 8.46 1.79 12.57
CA MET A 113 8.95 0.57 13.22
C MET A 113 7.84 -0.47 13.40
N SER A 114 6.58 -0.06 13.57
CA SER A 114 5.46 -1.00 13.64
C SER A 114 5.32 -1.85 12.37
N TYR A 115 5.78 -1.35 11.22
CA TYR A 115 5.77 -2.13 9.97
C TYR A 115 6.70 -3.35 10.00
N LYS A 116 7.78 -3.30 10.80
CA LYS A 116 8.66 -4.46 11.02
C LYS A 116 7.90 -5.64 11.64
N GLU A 117 7.04 -5.33 12.59
CA GLU A 117 6.28 -6.35 13.33
C GLU A 117 5.04 -6.81 12.55
N THR A 118 4.43 -5.88 11.80
CA THR A 118 3.17 -6.14 11.09
C THR A 118 3.40 -6.92 9.80
N TYR A 119 4.45 -6.58 9.01
CA TYR A 119 4.58 -7.10 7.66
C TYR A 119 5.64 -8.18 7.53
N LYS A 120 5.31 -9.26 6.82
CA LYS A 120 6.19 -10.38 6.48
C LYS A 120 6.46 -10.42 4.98
N ILE A 121 7.71 -10.68 4.58
CA ILE A 121 8.07 -10.82 3.16
C ILE A 121 7.64 -12.20 2.67
N ASN A 122 6.82 -12.23 1.60
CA ASN A 122 6.40 -13.43 0.91
C ASN A 122 6.44 -13.20 -0.62
N ASN A 123 7.56 -13.61 -1.26
CA ASN A 123 7.74 -13.47 -2.72
C ASN A 123 7.35 -14.74 -3.51
N ASN A 124 6.84 -15.76 -2.83
CA ASN A 124 6.52 -17.07 -3.43
C ASN A 124 5.01 -17.33 -3.44
N THR A 125 4.22 -16.31 -3.75
CA THR A 125 2.76 -16.42 -3.74
C THR A 125 2.15 -15.68 -4.93
N ASN A 126 0.98 -16.16 -5.36
CA ASN A 126 0.15 -15.47 -6.34
C ASN A 126 -0.87 -14.51 -5.68
N LYS A 127 -0.90 -14.47 -4.33
CA LYS A 127 -1.76 -13.61 -3.56
C LYS A 127 -1.09 -13.27 -2.24
N LEU A 128 -0.94 -11.97 -1.96
CA LEU A 128 -0.45 -11.48 -0.67
C LEU A 128 -1.61 -11.29 0.29
N GLU A 129 -1.45 -11.77 1.50
CA GLU A 129 -2.39 -11.48 2.59
C GLU A 129 -2.22 -10.03 3.07
N HIS A 130 -3.12 -9.59 3.98
CA HIS A 130 -3.15 -8.20 4.44
C HIS A 130 -1.82 -7.75 5.07
N ASN A 131 -1.18 -8.63 5.82
CA ASN A 131 0.09 -8.41 6.52
C ASN A 131 1.32 -8.93 5.76
N GLU A 132 1.20 -9.19 4.48
CA GLU A 132 2.31 -9.64 3.63
C GLU A 132 2.74 -8.55 2.65
N ILE A 133 4.03 -8.52 2.40
CA ILE A 133 4.68 -7.74 1.34
C ILE A 133 5.42 -8.69 0.41
N GLY A 134 5.42 -8.40 -0.89
CA GLY A 134 5.99 -9.33 -1.87
C GLY A 134 5.78 -8.86 -3.29
N ILE A 135 6.15 -9.75 -4.22
CA ILE A 135 6.06 -9.52 -5.66
C ILE A 135 5.20 -10.62 -6.28
N ILE A 136 4.22 -10.23 -7.08
CA ILE A 136 3.36 -11.10 -7.91
C ILE A 136 3.64 -10.77 -9.38
N LYS A 137 3.85 -11.79 -10.20
CA LYS A 137 4.15 -11.67 -11.64
C LYS A 137 3.12 -12.42 -12.47
#